data_c7e6bb39008cf72299009f28e763858b
#
_entry.id   c7e6bb39008cf72299009f28e763858b
#
_cell.length_a   1.000
_cell.length_b   1.000
_cell.length_c   1.000
_cell.angle_alpha   90.00
_cell.angle_beta   90.00
_cell.angle_gamma   90.00
#
_symmetry.space_group_name_H-M   'P 1'
#
loop_
_entity.id
_entity.type
_entity.pdbx_description
1 polymer ?
#
loop_
_entity_poly.entity_id
_entity_poly.type
_entity_poly.pdbx_seq_one_letter_code
_entity_poly.pdbx_strand_id
1 'polypeptide(L)'
;MAQLSGVPIIILREGTERKRGKDAQRNNISAAKAVSESVRTTLGPKGMDKMIVDSLGDVTITNDGATILDTIDIEHPAAKMIVEVAKTQDDKVGDGTTTSVIIAGELLNLAQELMEQQVHPTIIFRGYRKALVKSKEILQNIAKKIEIDDKVILKKVAETSMNSKLISGVKSYFADIAVSAISQIKEKRGTNIFIDLDQIQIIKKAGKSLLDTKIIDGMIVDKEIINPMMPKSIKDAKIALINSALEVEKTEFDAEIKIKTPDQINKFLAEEANMLKKRVSKLKEIGANVVFCQKGVDDKAQNFLAKENIITIRRVKKSDMEKLARATNANIVNNIFEISSQDLGNAGKVEEKKVGEDRMVFVSQCASPKTVSILIRAGIEHVVDEAERMIHDALSVVKATIELPYVLPGGGATEIELAKRLRTFARTIGGREQLAIEIYANVLEIIPKTLVENAGYNPVDLIVELRSKHESEEGISYGINIDLGKPDDMEKLGVLEPLAVLTQAIQSATEVAAMILKIDDVIAASGLSKGRGD
;
A
#
# COMPACT_ATOMS: atom_id res chain seq x y z
N MET A 1 36.90 49.98 -24.21
CA MET A 1 35.65 49.34 -23.76
C MET A 1 35.23 48.34 -24.82
N ALA A 2 35.47 47.09 -24.58
CA ALA A 2 35.01 46.00 -25.45
C ALA A 2 33.66 45.53 -24.95
N GLN A 3 32.60 45.74 -25.71
CA GLN A 3 31.30 45.12 -25.50
C GLN A 3 31.41 43.62 -25.79
N LEU A 4 31.40 42.81 -24.72
CA LEU A 4 31.13 41.38 -24.81
C LEU A 4 29.62 41.24 -25.03
N SER A 5 29.22 40.84 -26.23
CA SER A 5 27.86 40.47 -26.60
C SER A 5 27.42 39.29 -25.71
N GLY A 6 26.37 39.53 -24.90
CA GLY A 6 25.94 38.64 -23.84
C GLY A 6 25.29 37.36 -24.32
N VAL A 7 26.05 36.30 -24.31
CA VAL A 7 25.51 34.94 -24.08
C VAL A 7 25.52 34.76 -22.56
N PRO A 8 24.41 34.45 -21.89
CA PRO A 8 24.44 34.21 -20.46
C PRO A 8 25.32 33.00 -20.19
N ILE A 9 26.50 33.21 -19.64
CA ILE A 9 27.39 32.14 -19.17
C ILE A 9 26.79 31.66 -17.86
N ILE A 10 26.06 30.59 -17.90
CA ILE A 10 25.68 29.84 -16.70
C ILE A 10 26.95 29.14 -16.22
N ILE A 11 27.56 29.65 -15.16
CA ILE A 11 28.71 28.99 -14.52
C ILE A 11 28.16 27.80 -13.73
N LEU A 12 28.19 26.63 -14.33
CA LEU A 12 27.93 25.38 -13.63
C LEU A 12 29.17 25.01 -12.82
N ARG A 13 28.98 24.44 -11.63
CA ARG A 13 30.09 23.93 -10.81
C ARG A 13 30.82 22.80 -11.57
N GLU A 14 32.14 22.68 -11.36
CA GLU A 14 32.92 21.55 -11.87
C GLU A 14 32.25 20.22 -11.46
N GLY A 15 32.13 19.28 -12.42
CA GLY A 15 31.45 18.00 -12.22
C GLY A 15 29.94 18.00 -12.52
N THR A 16 29.34 19.12 -12.94
CA THR A 16 27.94 19.14 -13.36
C THR A 16 27.80 18.55 -14.77
N GLU A 17 27.09 17.43 -14.90
CA GLU A 17 26.73 16.90 -16.21
C GLU A 17 25.50 17.64 -16.76
N ARG A 18 25.57 18.03 -18.03
CA ARG A 18 24.45 18.67 -18.73
C ARG A 18 24.22 18.02 -20.09
N LYS A 19 22.99 17.56 -20.32
CA LYS A 19 22.53 17.04 -21.61
C LYS A 19 21.43 17.94 -22.17
N ARG A 20 21.46 18.26 -23.46
CA ARG A 20 20.53 19.24 -24.08
C ARG A 20 19.86 18.70 -25.34
N GLY A 21 18.66 19.24 -25.64
CA GLY A 21 17.91 19.01 -26.87
C GLY A 21 17.56 17.53 -27.08
N LYS A 22 17.72 17.06 -28.30
CA LYS A 22 17.36 15.68 -28.69
C LYS A 22 18.09 14.59 -27.88
N ASP A 23 19.33 14.87 -27.45
CA ASP A 23 20.10 13.88 -26.67
C ASP A 23 19.56 13.75 -25.26
N ALA A 24 19.13 14.84 -24.63
CA ALA A 24 18.46 14.81 -23.34
C ALA A 24 17.13 14.04 -23.45
N GLN A 25 16.32 14.33 -24.46
CA GLN A 25 15.04 13.65 -24.68
C GLN A 25 15.22 12.14 -24.90
N ARG A 26 16.14 11.73 -25.80
CA ARG A 26 16.44 10.31 -26.05
C ARG A 26 16.92 9.59 -24.80
N ASN A 27 17.81 10.22 -24.04
CA ASN A 27 18.33 9.63 -22.81
C ASN A 27 17.24 9.45 -21.75
N ASN A 28 16.35 10.44 -21.57
CA ASN A 28 15.22 10.35 -20.66
C ASN A 28 14.24 9.24 -21.05
N ILE A 29 13.92 9.13 -22.35
CA ILE A 29 13.03 8.08 -22.88
C ILE A 29 13.67 6.70 -22.71
N SER A 30 14.96 6.55 -23.04
CA SER A 30 15.67 5.28 -22.87
C SER A 30 15.71 4.81 -21.41
N ALA A 31 15.95 5.74 -20.47
CA ALA A 31 15.95 5.42 -19.05
C ALA A 31 14.54 5.01 -18.54
N ALA A 32 13.50 5.72 -18.97
CA ALA A 32 12.12 5.38 -18.64
C ALA A 32 11.70 4.02 -19.21
N LYS A 33 12.09 3.74 -20.46
CA LYS A 33 11.86 2.45 -21.13
C LYS A 33 12.54 1.31 -20.37
N ALA A 34 13.81 1.48 -19.97
CA ALA A 34 14.55 0.45 -19.24
C ALA A 34 13.85 0.05 -17.93
N VAL A 35 13.30 1.04 -17.20
CA VAL A 35 12.51 0.79 -15.98
C VAL A 35 11.23 0.00 -16.30
N SER A 36 10.49 0.40 -17.33
CA SER A 36 9.25 -0.27 -17.70
C SER A 36 9.48 -1.71 -18.17
N GLU A 37 10.55 -1.96 -18.96
CA GLU A 37 10.93 -3.31 -19.39
C GLU A 37 11.34 -4.22 -18.20
N SER A 38 11.93 -3.65 -17.15
CA SER A 38 12.34 -4.44 -15.97
C SER A 38 11.16 -5.10 -15.24
N VAL A 39 9.96 -4.47 -15.28
CA VAL A 39 8.76 -4.98 -14.64
C VAL A 39 7.78 -5.66 -15.61
N ARG A 40 8.00 -5.57 -16.92
CA ARG A 40 7.06 -6.08 -17.93
C ARG A 40 6.75 -7.57 -17.80
N THR A 41 7.77 -8.36 -17.49
CA THR A 41 7.63 -9.81 -17.34
C THR A 41 6.90 -10.26 -16.07
N THR A 42 6.57 -9.33 -15.16
CA THR A 42 5.80 -9.64 -13.94
C THR A 42 4.29 -9.45 -14.12
N LEU A 43 3.86 -8.88 -15.27
CA LEU A 43 2.45 -8.60 -15.51
C LEU A 43 1.61 -9.86 -15.69
N GLY A 44 0.50 -9.91 -14.97
CA GLY A 44 -0.55 -10.91 -15.13
C GLY A 44 -0.27 -12.26 -14.45
N PRO A 45 -1.23 -13.20 -14.51
CA PRO A 45 -1.19 -14.43 -13.73
C PRO A 45 -0.08 -15.43 -14.13
N LYS A 46 0.56 -15.25 -15.29
CA LYS A 46 1.76 -16.00 -15.73
C LYS A 46 3.02 -15.13 -15.66
N GLY A 47 2.93 -13.98 -14.95
CA GLY A 47 4.10 -13.14 -14.67
C GLY A 47 5.13 -13.88 -13.82
N MET A 48 6.41 -13.55 -14.05
CA MET A 48 7.54 -14.16 -13.35
C MET A 48 7.99 -13.25 -12.20
N ASP A 49 8.34 -13.84 -11.07
CA ASP A 49 8.90 -13.11 -9.94
C ASP A 49 10.31 -12.61 -10.25
N LYS A 50 10.68 -11.51 -9.62
CA LYS A 50 12.03 -10.97 -9.61
C LYS A 50 12.70 -11.25 -8.27
N MET A 51 13.94 -11.66 -8.33
CA MET A 51 14.82 -11.73 -7.16
C MET A 51 15.72 -10.51 -7.19
N ILE A 52 15.64 -9.72 -6.14
CA ILE A 52 16.44 -8.50 -5.97
C ILE A 52 17.31 -8.68 -4.75
N VAL A 53 18.60 -8.37 -4.88
CA VAL A 53 19.55 -8.39 -3.78
C VAL A 53 19.99 -6.95 -3.55
N ASP A 54 19.74 -6.43 -2.36
CA ASP A 54 20.13 -5.07 -2.00
C ASP A 54 21.61 -4.95 -1.67
N SER A 55 22.06 -3.73 -1.37
CA SER A 55 23.47 -3.44 -1.03
C SER A 55 23.94 -4.06 0.31
N LEU A 56 23.02 -4.51 1.15
CA LEU A 56 23.27 -5.18 2.43
C LEU A 56 23.29 -6.70 2.30
N GLY A 57 22.86 -7.22 1.14
CA GLY A 57 22.76 -8.66 0.86
C GLY A 57 21.38 -9.25 1.18
N ASP A 58 20.41 -8.43 1.54
CA ASP A 58 19.04 -8.89 1.77
C ASP A 58 18.36 -9.25 0.44
N VAL A 59 17.67 -10.39 0.42
CA VAL A 59 17.03 -10.94 -0.77
C VAL A 59 15.54 -10.71 -0.70
N THR A 60 15.00 -10.00 -1.68
CA THR A 60 13.56 -9.81 -1.88
C THR A 60 13.11 -10.57 -3.13
N ILE A 61 12.09 -11.42 -3.01
CA ILE A 61 11.46 -12.12 -4.14
C ILE A 61 10.03 -11.61 -4.25
N THR A 62 9.69 -11.02 -5.39
CA THR A 62 8.35 -10.45 -5.60
C THR A 62 8.06 -10.27 -7.09
N ASN A 63 6.78 -10.22 -7.46
CA ASN A 63 6.30 -9.79 -8.77
C ASN A 63 5.57 -8.43 -8.71
N ASP A 64 5.46 -7.82 -7.55
CA ASP A 64 4.84 -6.52 -7.40
C ASP A 64 5.72 -5.41 -7.98
N GLY A 65 5.16 -4.65 -8.94
CA GLY A 65 5.89 -3.61 -9.66
C GLY A 65 6.37 -2.46 -8.77
N ALA A 66 5.60 -2.05 -7.77
CA ALA A 66 5.99 -0.99 -6.84
C ALA A 66 7.18 -1.43 -5.97
N THR A 67 7.09 -2.62 -5.37
CA THR A 67 8.16 -3.20 -4.54
C THR A 67 9.45 -3.40 -5.34
N ILE A 68 9.36 -3.91 -6.58
CA ILE A 68 10.52 -4.10 -7.46
C ILE A 68 11.24 -2.75 -7.67
N LEU A 69 10.48 -1.73 -8.05
CA LEU A 69 11.03 -0.42 -8.40
C LEU A 69 11.50 0.38 -7.19
N ASP A 70 10.95 0.13 -6.00
CA ASP A 70 11.41 0.76 -4.76
C ASP A 70 12.71 0.15 -4.24
N THR A 71 12.91 -1.15 -4.46
CA THR A 71 14.10 -1.87 -4.01
C THR A 71 15.32 -1.62 -4.93
N ILE A 72 15.10 -1.36 -6.22
CA ILE A 72 16.19 -1.09 -7.18
C ILE A 72 16.73 0.32 -6.97
N ASP A 73 18.05 0.45 -6.79
CA ASP A 73 18.71 1.77 -6.71
C ASP A 73 18.79 2.42 -8.11
N ILE A 74 17.90 3.36 -8.36
CA ILE A 74 17.75 4.06 -9.63
C ILE A 74 18.33 5.48 -9.51
N GLU A 75 19.36 5.77 -10.28
CA GLU A 75 20.01 7.10 -10.27
C GLU A 75 19.39 8.10 -11.24
N HIS A 76 18.96 7.64 -12.43
CA HIS A 76 18.53 8.51 -13.52
C HIS A 76 17.22 9.27 -13.19
N PRO A 77 17.17 10.63 -13.32
CA PRO A 77 16.01 11.42 -12.91
C PRO A 77 14.69 11.02 -13.59
N ALA A 78 14.70 10.79 -14.90
CA ALA A 78 13.49 10.36 -15.63
C ALA A 78 13.04 8.96 -15.21
N ALA A 79 13.96 8.07 -14.88
CA ALA A 79 13.63 6.75 -14.35
C ALA A 79 12.99 6.85 -12.95
N LYS A 80 13.49 7.75 -12.09
CA LYS A 80 12.84 8.05 -10.78
C LYS A 80 11.40 8.53 -10.93
N MET A 81 11.11 9.33 -11.95
CA MET A 81 9.73 9.75 -12.24
C MET A 81 8.81 8.57 -12.59
N ILE A 82 9.32 7.55 -13.27
CA ILE A 82 8.55 6.32 -13.56
C ILE A 82 8.32 5.51 -12.28
N VAL A 83 9.30 5.44 -11.37
CA VAL A 83 9.12 4.80 -10.05
C VAL A 83 8.02 5.50 -9.26
N GLU A 84 7.97 6.82 -9.32
CA GLU A 84 6.94 7.62 -8.64
C GLU A 84 5.51 7.35 -9.18
N VAL A 85 5.39 6.97 -10.47
CA VAL A 85 4.11 6.48 -11.03
C VAL A 85 3.64 5.23 -10.30
N ALA A 86 4.54 4.24 -10.12
CA ALA A 86 4.22 3.01 -9.41
C ALA A 86 3.80 3.28 -7.96
N LYS A 87 4.58 4.09 -7.23
CA LYS A 87 4.27 4.48 -5.84
C LYS A 87 2.93 5.22 -5.72
N THR A 88 2.67 6.18 -6.61
CA THR A 88 1.41 6.91 -6.62
C THR A 88 0.21 6.00 -6.91
N GLN A 89 0.40 5.01 -7.77
CA GLN A 89 -0.63 4.02 -8.09
C GLN A 89 -0.92 3.14 -6.87
N ASP A 90 0.13 2.65 -6.21
CA ASP A 90 0.05 1.84 -5.00
C ASP A 90 -0.65 2.59 -3.86
N ASP A 91 -0.18 3.78 -3.53
CA ASP A 91 -0.75 4.62 -2.46
C ASP A 91 -2.24 4.95 -2.64
N LYS A 92 -2.68 5.15 -3.90
CA LYS A 92 -4.06 5.57 -4.18
C LYS A 92 -5.04 4.42 -4.29
N VAL A 93 -4.65 3.35 -4.96
CA VAL A 93 -5.56 2.26 -5.33
C VAL A 93 -5.02 0.85 -5.05
N GLY A 94 -3.74 0.71 -4.72
CA GLY A 94 -3.07 -0.50 -4.27
C GLY A 94 -2.93 -1.61 -5.32
N ASP A 95 -3.26 -1.35 -6.58
CA ASP A 95 -3.11 -2.31 -7.67
C ASP A 95 -2.88 -1.59 -9.01
N GLY A 96 -2.48 -2.34 -10.04
CA GLY A 96 -2.19 -1.79 -11.36
C GLY A 96 -0.85 -1.04 -11.45
N THR A 97 0.05 -1.23 -10.49
CA THR A 97 1.39 -0.62 -10.44
C THR A 97 2.21 -0.97 -11.67
N THR A 98 2.30 -2.24 -12.01
CA THR A 98 2.99 -2.73 -13.22
C THR A 98 2.33 -2.19 -14.50
N THR A 99 1.01 -2.20 -14.58
CA THR A 99 0.23 -1.67 -15.71
C THR A 99 0.54 -0.19 -15.95
N SER A 100 0.53 0.63 -14.91
CA SER A 100 0.81 2.08 -15.02
C SER A 100 2.22 2.37 -15.54
N VAL A 101 3.21 1.62 -15.07
CA VAL A 101 4.62 1.74 -15.50
C VAL A 101 4.81 1.31 -16.95
N ILE A 102 4.19 0.20 -17.35
CA ILE A 102 4.27 -0.29 -18.75
C ILE A 102 3.63 0.73 -19.70
N ILE A 103 2.45 1.25 -19.37
CA ILE A 103 1.79 2.29 -20.18
C ILE A 103 2.67 3.54 -20.26
N ALA A 104 3.26 4.01 -19.15
CA ALA A 104 4.14 5.19 -19.15
C ALA A 104 5.38 5.00 -20.04
N GLY A 105 6.05 3.86 -19.93
CA GLY A 105 7.22 3.52 -20.74
C GLY A 105 6.89 3.42 -22.21
N GLU A 106 5.77 2.79 -22.55
CA GLU A 106 5.37 2.61 -23.95
C GLU A 106 4.84 3.92 -24.59
N LEU A 107 4.17 4.80 -23.82
CA LEU A 107 3.82 6.16 -24.26
C LEU A 107 5.07 6.94 -24.68
N LEU A 108 6.14 6.83 -23.91
CA LEU A 108 7.41 7.48 -24.21
C LEU A 108 8.13 6.82 -25.40
N ASN A 109 8.12 5.49 -25.46
CA ASN A 109 8.73 4.72 -26.56
C ASN A 109 8.11 5.10 -27.91
N LEU A 110 6.79 5.04 -28.03
CA LEU A 110 6.11 5.37 -29.29
C LEU A 110 6.07 6.90 -29.57
N ALA A 111 6.18 7.75 -28.53
CA ALA A 111 6.40 9.19 -28.74
C ALA A 111 7.73 9.46 -29.44
N GLN A 112 8.79 8.70 -29.16
CA GLN A 112 10.07 8.82 -29.84
C GLN A 112 9.93 8.60 -31.33
N GLU A 113 9.16 7.61 -31.79
CA GLU A 113 8.90 7.34 -33.19
C GLU A 113 8.24 8.54 -33.90
N LEU A 114 7.26 9.19 -33.24
CA LEU A 114 6.63 10.42 -33.76
C LEU A 114 7.63 11.60 -33.83
N MET A 115 8.49 11.73 -32.82
CA MET A 115 9.53 12.78 -32.83
C MET A 115 10.55 12.57 -33.95
N GLU A 116 10.88 11.34 -34.28
CA GLU A 116 11.72 11.00 -35.46
C GLU A 116 11.03 11.35 -36.79
N GLN A 117 9.69 11.25 -36.81
CA GLN A 117 8.85 11.75 -37.94
C GLN A 117 8.63 13.27 -37.88
N GLN A 118 9.40 14.00 -37.07
CA GLN A 118 9.34 15.46 -36.93
C GLN A 118 8.00 15.99 -36.37
N VAL A 119 7.29 15.21 -35.56
CA VAL A 119 6.16 15.70 -34.76
C VAL A 119 6.71 16.31 -33.47
N HIS A 120 6.38 17.58 -33.25
CA HIS A 120 6.89 18.29 -32.08
C HIS A 120 6.32 17.71 -30.76
N PRO A 121 7.12 17.55 -29.69
CA PRO A 121 6.67 16.98 -28.39
C PRO A 121 5.39 17.63 -27.82
N THR A 122 5.23 18.94 -27.99
CA THR A 122 4.01 19.64 -27.53
C THR A 122 2.74 19.21 -28.26
N ILE A 123 2.83 18.77 -29.52
CA ILE A 123 1.71 18.24 -30.29
C ILE A 123 1.37 16.85 -29.77
N ILE A 124 2.38 16.01 -29.53
CA ILE A 124 2.23 14.68 -28.94
C ILE A 124 1.53 14.79 -27.59
N PHE A 125 2.03 15.66 -26.72
CA PHE A 125 1.43 15.91 -25.41
C PHE A 125 -0.04 16.35 -25.50
N ARG A 126 -0.38 17.27 -26.44
CA ARG A 126 -1.78 17.68 -26.61
C ARG A 126 -2.67 16.53 -27.07
N GLY A 127 -2.17 15.68 -27.97
CA GLY A 127 -2.87 14.46 -28.38
C GLY A 127 -3.10 13.49 -27.23
N TYR A 128 -2.06 13.23 -26.43
CA TYR A 128 -2.16 12.37 -25.25
C TYR A 128 -3.16 12.90 -24.22
N ARG A 129 -3.16 14.21 -23.96
CA ARG A 129 -4.14 14.82 -23.06
C ARG A 129 -5.58 14.67 -23.55
N LYS A 130 -5.80 14.85 -24.87
CA LYS A 130 -7.14 14.63 -25.49
C LYS A 130 -7.56 13.16 -25.39
N ALA A 131 -6.62 12.24 -25.65
CA ALA A 131 -6.83 10.80 -25.51
C ALA A 131 -7.20 10.43 -24.05
N LEU A 132 -6.48 10.95 -23.05
CA LEU A 132 -6.76 10.72 -21.64
C LEU A 132 -8.18 11.19 -21.25
N VAL A 133 -8.56 12.41 -21.63
CA VAL A 133 -9.91 12.93 -21.33
C VAL A 133 -10.96 12.03 -21.95
N LYS A 134 -10.78 11.65 -23.23
CA LYS A 134 -11.71 10.76 -23.93
C LYS A 134 -11.73 9.35 -23.35
N SER A 135 -10.58 8.82 -22.92
CA SER A 135 -10.50 7.53 -22.22
C SER A 135 -11.33 7.51 -20.95
N LYS A 136 -11.28 8.56 -20.14
CA LYS A 136 -12.09 8.67 -18.91
C LYS A 136 -13.60 8.65 -19.22
N GLU A 137 -14.04 9.38 -20.25
CA GLU A 137 -15.43 9.34 -20.69
C GLU A 137 -15.86 7.93 -21.14
N ILE A 138 -15.01 7.27 -21.93
CA ILE A 138 -15.29 5.91 -22.43
C ILE A 138 -15.38 4.94 -21.26
N LEU A 139 -14.41 4.98 -20.32
CA LEU A 139 -14.37 4.12 -19.14
C LEU A 139 -15.64 4.27 -18.30
N GLN A 140 -16.11 5.50 -18.07
CA GLN A 140 -17.36 5.75 -17.33
C GLN A 140 -18.59 5.16 -18.06
N ASN A 141 -18.59 5.17 -19.38
CA ASN A 141 -19.70 4.66 -20.19
C ASN A 141 -19.77 3.14 -20.27
N ILE A 142 -18.60 2.45 -20.22
CA ILE A 142 -18.55 0.99 -20.28
C ILE A 142 -18.54 0.34 -18.90
N ALA A 143 -18.24 1.12 -17.85
CA ALA A 143 -18.17 0.60 -16.49
C ALA A 143 -19.55 0.17 -15.98
N LYS A 144 -19.60 -0.97 -15.35
CA LYS A 144 -20.81 -1.55 -14.76
C LYS A 144 -20.93 -1.12 -13.31
N LYS A 145 -22.04 -0.48 -12.98
CA LYS A 145 -22.34 -0.14 -11.58
C LYS A 145 -22.68 -1.38 -10.78
N ILE A 146 -22.12 -1.49 -9.59
CA ILE A 146 -22.38 -2.58 -8.66
C ILE A 146 -23.01 -2.10 -7.37
N GLU A 147 -23.61 -3.01 -6.61
CA GLU A 147 -24.04 -2.73 -5.25
C GLU A 147 -22.83 -2.82 -4.30
N ILE A 148 -22.74 -1.87 -3.36
CA ILE A 148 -21.62 -1.73 -2.44
C ILE A 148 -21.47 -2.93 -1.50
N ASP A 149 -22.56 -3.64 -1.23
CA ASP A 149 -22.63 -4.80 -0.35
C ASP A 149 -22.62 -6.14 -1.12
N ASP A 150 -22.40 -6.13 -2.43
CA ASP A 150 -22.28 -7.35 -3.24
C ASP A 150 -20.95 -8.06 -2.98
N LYS A 151 -20.96 -8.91 -1.96
CA LYS A 151 -19.78 -9.69 -1.55
C LYS A 151 -19.24 -10.59 -2.65
N VAL A 152 -20.10 -11.04 -3.60
CA VAL A 152 -19.67 -11.92 -4.68
C VAL A 152 -18.79 -11.17 -5.66
N ILE A 153 -19.22 -9.97 -6.06
CA ILE A 153 -18.43 -9.13 -6.96
C ILE A 153 -17.16 -8.62 -6.26
N LEU A 154 -17.27 -8.12 -5.01
CA LEU A 154 -16.10 -7.68 -4.24
C LEU A 154 -15.05 -8.78 -4.07
N LYS A 155 -15.50 -10.04 -3.86
CA LYS A 155 -14.61 -11.19 -3.79
C LYS A 155 -13.92 -11.46 -5.13
N LYS A 156 -14.63 -11.41 -6.25
CA LYS A 156 -14.06 -11.58 -7.59
C LYS A 156 -13.01 -10.52 -7.91
N VAL A 157 -13.28 -9.28 -7.56
CA VAL A 157 -12.34 -8.16 -7.73
C VAL A 157 -11.08 -8.38 -6.89
N ALA A 158 -11.21 -8.79 -5.62
CA ALA A 158 -10.07 -9.15 -4.76
C ALA A 158 -9.30 -10.37 -5.30
N GLU A 159 -10.00 -11.39 -5.82
CA GLU A 159 -9.35 -12.55 -6.45
C GLU A 159 -8.55 -12.16 -7.70
N THR A 160 -9.04 -11.18 -8.48
CA THR A 160 -8.36 -10.68 -9.69
C THR A 160 -7.05 -9.99 -9.33
N SER A 161 -7.02 -9.13 -8.31
CA SER A 161 -5.79 -8.44 -7.89
C SER A 161 -4.71 -9.40 -7.36
N MET A 162 -5.11 -10.56 -6.85
CA MET A 162 -4.21 -11.59 -6.35
C MET A 162 -3.80 -12.64 -7.39
N ASN A 163 -4.28 -12.54 -8.64
CA ASN A 163 -4.06 -13.58 -9.66
C ASN A 163 -2.60 -13.77 -10.08
N SER A 164 -1.78 -12.72 -9.99
CA SER A 164 -0.37 -12.77 -10.39
C SER A 164 0.56 -13.36 -9.34
N LYS A 165 0.05 -13.72 -8.14
CA LYS A 165 0.91 -14.00 -6.99
C LYS A 165 1.04 -15.50 -6.69
N LEU A 166 2.19 -15.90 -6.19
CA LEU A 166 2.69 -17.28 -5.97
C LEU A 166 1.72 -18.28 -5.29
N ILE A 167 0.63 -17.79 -4.68
CA ILE A 167 -0.16 -18.57 -3.72
C ILE A 167 -1.59 -18.80 -4.24
N SER A 168 -1.72 -19.25 -5.47
CA SER A 168 -3.02 -19.46 -6.14
C SER A 168 -4.03 -20.33 -5.38
N GLY A 169 -3.56 -21.28 -4.57
CA GLY A 169 -4.44 -22.21 -3.82
C GLY A 169 -5.21 -21.60 -2.65
N VAL A 170 -4.83 -20.41 -2.15
CA VAL A 170 -5.48 -19.73 -1.00
C VAL A 170 -6.14 -18.41 -1.35
N LYS A 171 -6.12 -18.04 -2.62
CA LYS A 171 -6.62 -16.77 -3.14
C LYS A 171 -8.07 -16.47 -2.70
N SER A 172 -8.97 -17.43 -2.87
CA SER A 172 -10.37 -17.29 -2.49
C SER A 172 -10.56 -17.09 -0.98
N TYR A 173 -9.73 -17.73 -0.17
CA TYR A 173 -9.73 -17.56 1.29
C TYR A 173 -9.25 -16.14 1.69
N PHE A 174 -8.20 -15.64 1.06
CA PHE A 174 -7.69 -14.28 1.33
C PHE A 174 -8.64 -13.20 0.83
N ALA A 175 -9.33 -13.44 -0.29
CA ALA A 175 -10.39 -12.54 -0.76
C ALA A 175 -11.54 -12.44 0.26
N ASP A 176 -11.95 -13.56 0.86
CA ASP A 176 -12.97 -13.58 1.92
C ASP A 176 -12.50 -12.80 3.16
N ILE A 177 -11.22 -12.93 3.55
CA ILE A 177 -10.62 -12.16 4.65
C ILE A 177 -10.66 -10.66 4.33
N ALA A 178 -10.21 -10.25 3.13
CA ALA A 178 -10.17 -8.85 2.74
C ALA A 178 -11.56 -8.22 2.70
N VAL A 179 -12.54 -8.87 2.06
CA VAL A 179 -13.94 -8.40 2.01
C VAL A 179 -14.54 -8.31 3.42
N SER A 180 -14.26 -9.29 4.30
CA SER A 180 -14.75 -9.28 5.67
C SER A 180 -14.13 -8.15 6.49
N ALA A 181 -12.81 -7.93 6.37
CA ALA A 181 -12.11 -6.86 7.06
C ALA A 181 -12.63 -5.47 6.67
N ILE A 182 -12.75 -5.21 5.36
CA ILE A 182 -13.29 -3.94 4.85
C ILE A 182 -14.75 -3.73 5.27
N SER A 183 -15.56 -4.78 5.25
CA SER A 183 -16.97 -4.69 5.66
C SER A 183 -17.15 -4.27 7.12
N GLN A 184 -16.18 -4.61 7.99
CA GLN A 184 -16.22 -4.25 9.41
C GLN A 184 -15.80 -2.81 9.69
N ILE A 185 -14.82 -2.28 8.92
CA ILE A 185 -14.28 -0.93 9.17
C ILE A 185 -14.98 0.16 8.38
N LYS A 186 -15.88 -0.18 7.44
CA LYS A 186 -16.55 0.82 6.60
C LYS A 186 -17.44 1.74 7.45
N GLU A 187 -17.28 3.04 7.30
CA GLU A 187 -18.08 4.07 7.96
C GLU A 187 -18.92 4.83 6.94
N LYS A 188 -20.22 5.02 7.25
CA LYS A 188 -21.08 5.92 6.47
C LYS A 188 -20.88 7.35 6.97
N ARG A 189 -20.43 8.25 6.09
CA ARG A 189 -20.31 9.70 6.34
C ARG A 189 -21.25 10.45 5.38
N GLY A 190 -22.46 10.70 5.81
CA GLY A 190 -23.51 11.25 4.94
C GLY A 190 -23.89 10.28 3.82
N THR A 191 -23.73 10.73 2.57
CA THR A 191 -23.99 9.91 1.36
C THR A 191 -22.78 9.06 0.94
N ASN A 192 -21.59 9.36 1.45
CA ASN A 192 -20.36 8.70 1.05
C ASN A 192 -19.94 7.63 2.09
N ILE A 193 -19.30 6.60 1.59
CA ILE A 193 -18.63 5.60 2.43
C ILE A 193 -17.17 5.99 2.53
N PHE A 194 -16.65 5.94 3.75
CA PHE A 194 -15.25 6.19 4.06
C PHE A 194 -14.64 4.91 4.64
N ILE A 195 -13.47 4.54 4.13
CA ILE A 195 -12.71 3.36 4.56
C ILE A 195 -11.26 3.79 4.82
N ASP A 196 -10.83 3.59 6.05
CA ASP A 196 -9.47 3.90 6.50
C ASP A 196 -8.71 2.59 6.73
N LEU A 197 -7.80 2.24 5.81
CA LEU A 197 -7.01 1.01 5.90
C LEU A 197 -6.09 0.96 7.11
N ASP A 198 -5.71 2.11 7.68
CA ASP A 198 -4.91 2.17 8.91
C ASP A 198 -5.64 1.54 10.11
N GLN A 199 -6.94 1.32 10.01
CA GLN A 199 -7.73 0.61 11.02
C GLN A 199 -7.58 -0.92 10.92
N ILE A 200 -7.01 -1.43 9.83
CA ILE A 200 -6.66 -2.84 9.71
C ILE A 200 -5.20 -2.99 10.16
N GLN A 201 -5.00 -3.83 11.15
CA GLN A 201 -3.66 -4.20 11.61
C GLN A 201 -3.26 -5.51 10.95
N ILE A 202 -2.14 -5.53 10.25
CA ILE A 202 -1.56 -6.77 9.70
C ILE A 202 -0.40 -7.19 10.60
N ILE A 203 -0.43 -8.44 11.06
CA ILE A 203 0.62 -9.04 11.88
C ILE A 203 1.15 -10.28 11.18
N LYS A 204 2.44 -10.33 11.02
CA LYS A 204 3.19 -11.39 10.33
C LYS A 204 3.85 -12.33 11.31
N LYS A 205 3.61 -13.64 11.20
CA LYS A 205 4.30 -14.65 12.00
C LYS A 205 4.48 -15.96 11.21
N ALA A 206 5.73 -16.32 10.97
CA ALA A 206 6.10 -17.60 10.35
C ALA A 206 5.73 -18.81 11.23
N GLY A 207 5.80 -20.02 10.66
CA GLY A 207 5.72 -21.28 11.38
C GLY A 207 4.35 -21.99 11.34
N LYS A 208 3.46 -21.66 10.37
CA LYS A 208 2.21 -22.38 10.09
C LYS A 208 1.85 -22.31 8.61
N SER A 209 0.68 -22.81 8.23
CA SER A 209 0.15 -22.70 6.87
C SER A 209 -0.53 -21.35 6.64
N LEU A 210 -0.59 -20.93 5.37
CA LEU A 210 -1.36 -19.76 4.94
C LEU A 210 -2.86 -19.86 5.29
N LEU A 211 -3.42 -21.07 5.31
CA LEU A 211 -4.79 -21.33 5.74
C LEU A 211 -5.01 -21.12 7.25
N ASP A 212 -3.94 -20.99 8.04
CA ASP A 212 -4.02 -20.60 9.44
C ASP A 212 -4.07 -19.08 9.65
N THR A 213 -4.00 -18.27 8.58
CA THR A 213 -4.25 -16.83 8.60
C THR A 213 -5.66 -16.56 9.09
N LYS A 214 -5.84 -15.61 10.00
CA LYS A 214 -7.14 -15.35 10.64
C LYS A 214 -7.41 -13.86 10.77
N ILE A 215 -8.68 -13.52 10.61
CA ILE A 215 -9.22 -12.23 10.99
C ILE A 215 -9.62 -12.27 12.47
N ILE A 216 -9.31 -11.22 13.21
CA ILE A 216 -9.62 -11.04 14.63
C ILE A 216 -10.44 -9.77 14.78
N ASP A 217 -11.66 -9.90 15.31
CA ASP A 217 -12.55 -8.77 15.61
C ASP A 217 -12.03 -8.02 16.84
N GLY A 218 -11.10 -7.10 16.62
CA GLY A 218 -10.37 -6.39 17.66
C GLY A 218 -8.90 -6.21 17.29
N MET A 219 -8.02 -6.24 18.30
CA MET A 219 -6.61 -5.92 18.11
C MET A 219 -5.69 -6.98 18.73
N ILE A 220 -4.54 -7.19 18.08
CA ILE A 220 -3.44 -7.97 18.63
C ILE A 220 -2.30 -7.00 18.97
N VAL A 221 -1.79 -7.08 20.19
CA VAL A 221 -0.61 -6.34 20.62
C VAL A 221 0.58 -7.30 20.64
N ASP A 222 1.61 -7.00 19.84
CA ASP A 222 2.85 -7.78 19.79
C ASP A 222 3.74 -7.49 20.99
N LYS A 223 3.19 -7.80 22.16
CA LYS A 223 3.80 -7.70 23.49
C LYS A 223 3.24 -8.79 24.40
N GLU A 224 4.05 -9.21 25.36
CA GLU A 224 3.64 -10.15 26.40
C GLU A 224 3.15 -9.43 27.68
N ILE A 225 2.47 -10.16 28.52
CA ILE A 225 2.09 -9.72 29.86
C ILE A 225 3.36 -9.62 30.71
N ILE A 226 3.58 -8.47 31.34
CA ILE A 226 4.87 -8.11 31.96
C ILE A 226 5.28 -8.97 33.16
N ASN A 227 4.31 -9.59 33.85
CA ASN A 227 4.60 -10.38 35.06
C ASN A 227 3.88 -11.73 34.99
N PRO A 228 4.60 -12.86 35.20
CA PRO A 228 4.02 -14.20 35.16
C PRO A 228 2.91 -14.47 36.19
N MET A 229 2.87 -13.71 37.29
CA MET A 229 1.84 -13.82 38.33
C MET A 229 0.50 -13.17 37.94
N MET A 230 0.48 -12.38 36.86
CA MET A 230 -0.76 -11.79 36.33
C MET A 230 -1.61 -12.85 35.63
N PRO A 231 -2.96 -12.68 35.64
CA PRO A 231 -3.84 -13.55 34.86
C PRO A 231 -3.44 -13.57 33.36
N LYS A 232 -3.55 -14.74 32.72
CA LYS A 232 -3.26 -14.88 31.28
C LYS A 232 -4.49 -14.63 30.41
N SER A 233 -5.67 -14.55 31.00
CA SER A 233 -6.93 -14.26 30.30
C SER A 233 -7.91 -13.59 31.26
N ILE A 234 -8.60 -12.55 30.78
CA ILE A 234 -9.69 -11.87 31.48
C ILE A 234 -10.87 -11.78 30.51
N LYS A 235 -12.07 -12.13 31.01
CA LYS A 235 -13.35 -11.87 30.35
C LYS A 235 -13.92 -10.56 30.86
N ASP A 236 -14.78 -9.91 30.08
CA ASP A 236 -15.39 -8.61 30.40
C ASP A 236 -14.34 -7.58 30.82
N ALA A 237 -13.33 -7.42 29.93
CA ALA A 237 -12.17 -6.59 30.19
C ALA A 237 -12.54 -5.10 30.21
N LYS A 238 -12.17 -4.41 31.30
CA LYS A 238 -12.18 -2.96 31.44
C LYS A 238 -10.77 -2.43 31.26
N ILE A 239 -10.54 -1.77 30.14
CA ILE A 239 -9.21 -1.47 29.61
C ILE A 239 -8.87 -0.01 29.88
N ALA A 240 -7.75 0.23 30.58
CA ALA A 240 -7.15 1.55 30.75
C ALA A 240 -5.98 1.74 29.77
N LEU A 241 -5.99 2.84 29.02
CA LEU A 241 -4.92 3.24 28.10
C LEU A 241 -4.13 4.42 28.68
N ILE A 242 -2.85 4.20 29.01
CA ILE A 242 -2.04 5.17 29.75
C ILE A 242 -0.80 5.55 28.94
N ASN A 243 -0.64 6.86 28.72
CA ASN A 243 0.55 7.45 28.07
C ASN A 243 1.57 8.02 29.08
N SER A 244 1.46 7.73 30.35
CA SER A 244 2.43 8.08 31.37
C SER A 244 3.18 6.86 31.89
N ALA A 245 4.40 7.05 32.39
CA ALA A 245 5.15 5.97 33.00
C ALA A 245 4.55 5.57 34.35
N LEU A 246 4.49 4.27 34.61
CA LEU A 246 4.21 3.72 35.94
C LEU A 246 5.53 3.48 36.68
N GLU A 247 6.40 4.48 36.66
CA GLU A 247 7.73 4.49 37.24
C GLU A 247 7.84 5.70 38.17
N VAL A 248 8.80 5.68 39.07
CA VAL A 248 9.13 6.86 39.85
C VAL A 248 9.85 7.83 38.91
N GLU A 249 9.25 8.97 38.66
CA GLU A 249 9.82 10.01 37.80
C GLU A 249 11.04 10.63 38.50
N LYS A 250 12.15 10.73 37.78
CA LYS A 250 13.27 11.58 38.21
C LYS A 250 12.82 13.03 38.23
N THR A 251 13.27 13.78 39.23
CA THR A 251 13.02 15.23 39.29
C THR A 251 13.52 15.91 38.02
N GLU A 252 12.79 16.91 37.52
CA GLU A 252 13.18 17.70 36.33
C GLU A 252 14.49 18.51 36.55
N PHE A 253 14.90 18.67 37.82
CA PHE A 253 16.15 19.30 38.20
C PHE A 253 17.11 18.27 38.77
N ASP A 254 18.41 18.43 38.51
CA ASP A 254 19.48 17.64 39.11
C ASP A 254 19.53 17.91 40.64
N ALA A 255 18.61 17.29 41.38
CA ALA A 255 18.59 17.34 42.83
C ALA A 255 19.42 16.18 43.37
N GLU A 256 20.61 16.45 43.87
CA GLU A 256 21.39 15.47 44.63
C GLU A 256 20.77 15.28 46.03
N ILE A 257 20.15 14.15 46.28
CA ILE A 257 19.72 13.76 47.60
C ILE A 257 20.89 13.09 48.34
N LYS A 258 21.54 13.80 49.26
CA LYS A 258 22.61 13.24 50.08
C LYS A 258 21.99 12.41 51.23
N ILE A 259 21.99 11.11 51.05
CA ILE A 259 21.52 10.16 52.07
C ILE A 259 22.70 9.82 53.01
N LYS A 260 22.58 10.08 54.30
CA LYS A 260 23.65 9.90 55.28
C LYS A 260 23.47 8.67 56.20
N THR A 261 22.27 8.11 56.25
CA THR A 261 21.98 6.98 57.16
C THR A 261 21.14 5.91 56.46
N PRO A 262 21.29 4.60 56.85
CA PRO A 262 20.48 3.50 56.30
C PRO A 262 18.96 3.70 56.50
N ASP A 263 18.53 4.32 57.59
CA ASP A 263 17.13 4.61 57.87
C ASP A 263 16.52 5.62 56.88
N GLN A 264 17.29 6.57 56.41
CA GLN A 264 16.87 7.50 55.37
C GLN A 264 16.68 6.77 54.01
N ILE A 265 17.53 5.80 53.68
CA ILE A 265 17.37 4.96 52.48
C ILE A 265 16.04 4.19 52.55
N ASN A 266 15.75 3.54 53.71
CA ASN A 266 14.56 2.76 53.88
C ASN A 266 13.29 3.63 53.79
N LYS A 267 13.30 4.84 54.39
CA LYS A 267 12.18 5.81 54.27
C LYS A 267 11.95 6.25 52.82
N PHE A 268 13.02 6.50 52.09
CA PHE A 268 12.94 6.91 50.68
C PHE A 268 12.35 5.78 49.82
N LEU A 269 12.85 4.55 49.96
CA LEU A 269 12.34 3.36 49.26
C LEU A 269 10.87 3.06 49.63
N ALA A 270 10.47 3.33 50.85
CA ALA A 270 9.09 3.18 51.29
C ALA A 270 8.17 4.24 50.64
N GLU A 271 8.64 5.49 50.53
CA GLU A 271 7.87 6.56 49.87
C GLU A 271 7.71 6.31 48.38
N GLU A 272 8.77 5.88 47.68
CA GLU A 272 8.69 5.42 46.27
C GLU A 272 7.63 4.32 46.09
N ALA A 273 7.67 3.31 46.97
CA ALA A 273 6.67 2.23 46.94
C ALA A 273 5.24 2.75 47.19
N ASN A 274 5.07 3.71 48.12
CA ASN A 274 3.78 4.34 48.38
C ASN A 274 3.27 5.14 47.17
N MET A 275 4.13 5.88 46.49
CA MET A 275 3.78 6.61 45.25
C MET A 275 3.25 5.65 44.18
N LEU A 276 3.98 4.56 43.91
CA LEU A 276 3.58 3.54 42.94
C LEU A 276 2.27 2.85 43.37
N LYS A 277 2.11 2.55 44.66
CA LYS A 277 0.89 1.96 45.22
C LYS A 277 -0.32 2.88 45.02
N LYS A 278 -0.18 4.19 45.23
CA LYS A 278 -1.26 5.16 44.98
C LYS A 278 -1.70 5.14 43.51
N ARG A 279 -0.74 5.08 42.55
CA ARG A 279 -1.06 4.98 41.12
C ARG A 279 -1.85 3.68 40.81
N VAL A 280 -1.43 2.54 41.39
CA VAL A 280 -2.11 1.26 41.19
C VAL A 280 -3.50 1.25 41.87
N SER A 281 -3.60 1.84 43.09
CA SER A 281 -4.89 1.96 43.78
C SER A 281 -5.91 2.76 42.98
N LYS A 282 -5.48 3.83 42.30
CA LYS A 282 -6.33 4.60 41.40
C LYS A 282 -6.92 3.77 40.27
N LEU A 283 -6.10 2.91 39.64
CA LEU A 283 -6.55 1.99 38.58
C LEU A 283 -7.59 0.98 39.12
N LYS A 284 -7.38 0.47 40.30
CA LYS A 284 -8.33 -0.44 40.94
C LYS A 284 -9.66 0.25 41.28
N GLU A 285 -9.61 1.48 41.83
CA GLU A 285 -10.81 2.27 42.20
C GLU A 285 -11.74 2.51 41.00
N ILE A 286 -11.20 2.79 39.83
CA ILE A 286 -11.99 2.98 38.61
C ILE A 286 -12.47 1.65 37.98
N GLY A 287 -12.01 0.51 38.52
CA GLY A 287 -12.40 -0.84 38.09
C GLY A 287 -11.66 -1.36 36.87
N ALA A 288 -10.49 -0.79 36.52
CA ALA A 288 -9.67 -1.31 35.44
C ALA A 288 -9.08 -2.68 35.80
N ASN A 289 -9.21 -3.66 34.89
CA ASN A 289 -8.64 -5.00 35.07
C ASN A 289 -7.59 -5.32 34.00
N VAL A 290 -7.44 -4.46 32.97
CA VAL A 290 -6.40 -4.51 31.94
C VAL A 290 -5.81 -3.12 31.75
N VAL A 291 -4.49 -3.02 31.69
CA VAL A 291 -3.75 -1.76 31.49
C VAL A 291 -2.78 -1.90 30.33
N PHE A 292 -2.91 -1.05 29.33
CA PHE A 292 -1.91 -0.85 28.30
C PHE A 292 -1.16 0.45 28.58
N CYS A 293 0.13 0.35 28.81
CA CYS A 293 1.01 1.47 29.09
C CYS A 293 1.95 1.72 27.90
N GLN A 294 1.95 2.94 27.38
CA GLN A 294 2.84 3.32 26.28
C GLN A 294 4.32 3.40 26.74
N LYS A 295 4.53 3.73 28.02
CA LYS A 295 5.84 3.88 28.62
C LYS A 295 6.23 2.68 29.48
N GLY A 296 7.27 2.83 30.31
CA GLY A 296 7.75 1.80 31.21
C GLY A 296 6.85 1.59 32.45
N VAL A 297 7.02 0.44 33.08
CA VAL A 297 6.35 0.05 34.34
C VAL A 297 7.40 -0.52 35.28
N ASP A 298 7.58 0.11 36.45
CA ASP A 298 8.51 -0.31 37.49
C ASP A 298 8.18 -1.70 38.04
N ASP A 299 9.19 -2.48 38.43
CA ASP A 299 9.00 -3.84 38.93
C ASP A 299 8.16 -3.89 40.23
N LYS A 300 8.26 -2.89 41.11
CA LYS A 300 7.38 -2.78 42.26
C LYS A 300 5.93 -2.54 41.86
N ALA A 301 5.69 -1.68 40.85
CA ALA A 301 4.37 -1.44 40.31
C ALA A 301 3.78 -2.69 39.66
N GLN A 302 4.60 -3.48 38.90
CA GLN A 302 4.19 -4.78 38.34
C GLN A 302 3.70 -5.74 39.43
N ASN A 303 4.41 -5.84 40.55
CA ASN A 303 4.02 -6.69 41.67
C ASN A 303 2.72 -6.22 42.34
N PHE A 304 2.50 -4.91 42.47
CA PHE A 304 1.23 -4.39 42.98
C PHE A 304 0.06 -4.67 42.04
N LEU A 305 0.25 -4.47 40.73
CA LEU A 305 -0.75 -4.77 39.69
C LEU A 305 -1.10 -6.26 39.67
N ALA A 306 -0.09 -7.14 39.78
CA ALA A 306 -0.28 -8.60 39.82
C ALA A 306 -1.10 -9.02 41.07
N LYS A 307 -0.85 -8.43 42.25
CA LYS A 307 -1.65 -8.68 43.47
C LYS A 307 -3.12 -8.29 43.33
N GLU A 308 -3.39 -7.28 42.52
CA GLU A 308 -4.76 -6.82 42.21
C GLU A 308 -5.39 -7.54 41.02
N ASN A 309 -4.70 -8.57 40.44
CA ASN A 309 -5.12 -9.32 39.25
C ASN A 309 -5.36 -8.44 38.03
N ILE A 310 -4.59 -7.37 37.85
CA ILE A 310 -4.66 -6.46 36.71
C ILE A 310 -3.63 -6.92 35.66
N ILE A 311 -4.09 -7.31 34.47
CA ILE A 311 -3.21 -7.57 33.33
C ILE A 311 -2.56 -6.26 32.91
N THR A 312 -1.25 -6.25 32.74
CA THR A 312 -0.54 -5.05 32.32
C THR A 312 0.47 -5.36 31.21
N ILE A 313 0.45 -4.50 30.19
CA ILE A 313 1.33 -4.52 29.03
C ILE A 313 2.07 -3.19 28.99
N ARG A 314 3.40 -3.23 28.84
CA ARG A 314 4.26 -2.03 28.81
C ARG A 314 4.84 -1.76 27.41
N ARG A 315 5.30 -0.51 27.19
CA ARG A 315 5.98 -0.08 25.96
C ARG A 315 5.16 -0.40 24.70
N VAL A 316 3.85 -0.16 24.78
CA VAL A 316 2.95 -0.29 23.65
C VAL A 316 3.21 0.87 22.69
N LYS A 317 3.32 0.61 21.40
CA LYS A 317 3.55 1.64 20.39
C LYS A 317 2.39 2.64 20.36
N LYS A 318 2.68 3.91 20.06
CA LYS A 318 1.64 4.96 19.98
C LYS A 318 0.52 4.59 18.98
N SER A 319 0.88 4.09 17.81
CA SER A 319 -0.08 3.60 16.81
C SER A 319 -0.99 2.50 17.34
N ASP A 320 -0.45 1.57 18.14
CA ASP A 320 -1.22 0.50 18.74
C ASP A 320 -2.15 1.02 19.84
N MET A 321 -1.73 2.02 20.64
CA MET A 321 -2.59 2.70 21.60
C MET A 321 -3.78 3.37 20.93
N GLU A 322 -3.57 4.07 19.81
CA GLU A 322 -4.62 4.72 19.03
C GLU A 322 -5.62 3.71 18.45
N LYS A 323 -5.12 2.57 17.92
CA LYS A 323 -5.95 1.47 17.44
C LYS A 323 -6.75 0.81 18.59
N LEU A 324 -6.11 0.58 19.74
CA LEU A 324 -6.80 0.07 20.95
C LEU A 324 -7.91 1.01 21.41
N ALA A 325 -7.64 2.32 21.43
CA ALA A 325 -8.64 3.33 21.80
C ALA A 325 -9.90 3.23 20.91
N ARG A 326 -9.70 3.13 19.60
CA ARG A 326 -10.79 2.97 18.63
C ARG A 326 -11.52 1.62 18.77
N ALA A 327 -10.77 0.52 18.96
CA ALA A 327 -11.33 -0.82 19.05
C ALA A 327 -12.19 -1.01 20.31
N THR A 328 -11.78 -0.42 21.45
CA THR A 328 -12.39 -0.63 22.76
C THR A 328 -13.24 0.56 23.24
N ASN A 329 -13.23 1.66 22.48
CA ASN A 329 -13.84 2.95 22.85
C ASN A 329 -13.25 3.55 24.15
N ALA A 330 -11.94 3.34 24.39
CA ALA A 330 -11.20 3.90 25.51
C ALA A 330 -10.61 5.26 25.17
N ASN A 331 -10.39 6.11 26.18
CA ASN A 331 -9.60 7.33 26.04
C ASN A 331 -8.15 7.08 26.46
N ILE A 332 -7.19 7.63 25.70
CA ILE A 332 -5.77 7.60 26.09
C ILE A 332 -5.52 8.73 27.10
N VAL A 333 -5.11 8.37 28.31
CA VAL A 333 -4.91 9.31 29.41
C VAL A 333 -3.43 9.56 29.66
N ASN A 334 -3.04 10.83 29.73
CA ASN A 334 -1.65 11.24 29.95
C ASN A 334 -1.28 11.29 31.44
N ASN A 335 -2.26 11.47 32.34
CA ASN A 335 -2.04 11.54 33.78
C ASN A 335 -2.95 10.52 34.48
N ILE A 336 -2.34 9.54 35.18
CA ILE A 336 -3.06 8.45 35.83
C ILE A 336 -4.02 8.92 36.94
N PHE A 337 -3.76 10.09 37.53
CA PHE A 337 -4.63 10.62 38.58
C PHE A 337 -5.91 11.27 38.04
N GLU A 338 -5.92 11.61 36.77
CA GLU A 338 -7.07 12.19 36.06
C GLU A 338 -8.00 11.15 35.45
N ILE A 339 -7.55 9.87 35.37
CA ILE A 339 -8.34 8.80 34.76
C ILE A 339 -9.63 8.55 35.56
N SER A 340 -10.71 8.37 34.84
CA SER A 340 -12.04 8.08 35.34
C SER A 340 -12.61 6.78 34.78
N SER A 341 -13.71 6.29 35.33
CA SER A 341 -14.40 5.11 34.79
C SER A 341 -14.97 5.33 33.39
N GLN A 342 -15.16 6.58 32.94
CA GLN A 342 -15.63 6.93 31.59
C GLN A 342 -14.53 6.81 30.54
N ASP A 343 -13.25 6.81 30.95
CA ASP A 343 -12.11 6.66 30.07
C ASP A 343 -11.77 5.20 29.77
N LEU A 344 -12.41 4.26 30.49
CA LEU A 344 -12.17 2.84 30.30
C LEU A 344 -12.84 2.32 29.03
N GLY A 345 -12.08 1.57 28.24
CA GLY A 345 -12.60 0.79 27.14
C GLY A 345 -13.13 -0.57 27.58
N ASN A 346 -13.92 -1.19 26.73
CA ASN A 346 -14.51 -2.50 26.98
C ASN A 346 -14.14 -3.49 25.88
N ALA A 347 -13.80 -4.73 26.28
CA ALA A 347 -13.66 -5.87 25.39
C ALA A 347 -14.20 -7.13 26.07
N GLY A 348 -14.83 -8.01 25.30
CA GLY A 348 -15.36 -9.26 25.86
C GLY A 348 -14.24 -10.17 26.38
N LYS A 349 -13.05 -10.13 25.74
CA LYS A 349 -11.92 -10.95 26.16
C LYS A 349 -10.58 -10.30 25.87
N VAL A 350 -9.67 -10.35 26.85
CA VAL A 350 -8.25 -10.08 26.69
C VAL A 350 -7.47 -11.31 27.11
N GLU A 351 -6.61 -11.84 26.25
CA GLU A 351 -5.84 -13.05 26.56
C GLU A 351 -4.44 -13.01 25.92
N GLU A 352 -3.45 -13.57 26.63
CA GLU A 352 -2.13 -13.84 26.06
C GLU A 352 -2.11 -15.21 25.38
N LYS A 353 -1.66 -15.24 24.12
CA LYS A 353 -1.48 -16.48 23.36
C LYS A 353 -0.06 -16.56 22.82
N LYS A 354 0.46 -17.78 22.74
CA LYS A 354 1.71 -18.06 22.04
C LYS A 354 1.43 -18.20 20.55
N VAL A 355 2.12 -17.38 19.74
CA VAL A 355 2.02 -17.36 18.28
C VAL A 355 3.43 -17.52 17.69
N GLY A 356 3.76 -18.73 17.22
CA GLY A 356 5.15 -19.09 16.92
C GLY A 356 5.98 -19.19 18.21
N GLU A 357 7.05 -18.45 18.27
CA GLU A 357 7.90 -18.37 19.47
C GLU A 357 7.49 -17.22 20.41
N ASP A 358 6.79 -16.23 19.90
CA ASP A 358 6.38 -15.01 20.63
C ASP A 358 5.08 -15.20 21.39
N ARG A 359 4.94 -14.40 22.46
CA ARG A 359 3.68 -14.23 23.20
C ARG A 359 3.08 -12.91 22.83
N MET A 360 1.78 -12.93 22.50
CA MET A 360 1.03 -11.76 22.09
C MET A 360 -0.27 -11.63 22.88
N VAL A 361 -0.71 -10.41 23.07
CA VAL A 361 -1.99 -10.13 23.74
C VAL A 361 -3.07 -9.86 22.73
N PHE A 362 -4.14 -10.64 22.79
CA PHE A 362 -5.33 -10.55 21.95
C PHE A 362 -6.42 -9.81 22.70
N VAL A 363 -6.91 -8.73 22.14
CA VAL A 363 -8.09 -7.98 22.58
C VAL A 363 -9.20 -8.29 21.60
N SER A 364 -10.21 -9.01 22.00
CA SER A 364 -11.26 -9.53 21.12
C SER A 364 -12.65 -9.34 21.68
N GLN A 365 -13.68 -9.53 20.84
CA GLN A 365 -15.08 -9.34 21.19
C GLN A 365 -15.36 -7.90 21.67
N CYS A 366 -14.82 -6.92 20.95
CA CYS A 366 -15.14 -5.52 21.19
C CYS A 366 -16.58 -5.24 20.72
N ALA A 367 -17.33 -4.42 21.47
CA ALA A 367 -18.76 -4.18 21.22
C ALA A 367 -19.04 -3.51 19.86
N SER A 368 -18.09 -2.75 19.35
CA SER A 368 -18.17 -2.10 18.02
C SER A 368 -16.75 -1.97 17.45
N PRO A 369 -16.17 -3.06 16.93
CA PRO A 369 -14.78 -3.05 16.50
C PRO A 369 -14.63 -2.18 15.26
N LYS A 370 -14.13 -0.96 15.46
CA LYS A 370 -13.71 -0.08 14.37
C LYS A 370 -12.27 -0.38 13.91
N THR A 371 -11.69 -1.43 14.46
CA THR A 371 -10.32 -1.89 14.16
C THR A 371 -10.34 -3.41 14.07
N VAL A 372 -9.67 -3.94 13.07
CA VAL A 372 -9.58 -5.37 12.77
C VAL A 372 -8.11 -5.75 12.67
N SER A 373 -7.76 -6.92 13.19
CA SER A 373 -6.42 -7.47 12.99
C SER A 373 -6.45 -8.69 12.08
N ILE A 374 -5.51 -8.75 11.14
CA ILE A 374 -5.26 -9.92 10.29
C ILE A 374 -3.93 -10.52 10.74
N LEU A 375 -3.98 -11.74 11.28
CA LEU A 375 -2.78 -12.49 11.65
C LEU A 375 -2.40 -13.41 10.49
N ILE A 376 -1.38 -13.01 9.73
CA ILE A 376 -0.85 -13.78 8.61
C ILE A 376 0.08 -14.87 9.13
N ARG A 377 -0.10 -16.08 8.60
CA ARG A 377 0.72 -17.25 8.91
C ARG A 377 1.24 -17.86 7.60
N ALA A 378 2.52 -18.25 7.59
CA ALA A 378 3.09 -19.05 6.51
C ALA A 378 4.30 -19.85 7.03
N GLY A 379 4.82 -20.77 6.23
CA GLY A 379 5.94 -21.63 6.65
C GLY A 379 7.26 -20.90 6.85
N ILE A 380 7.54 -19.89 6.03
CA ILE A 380 8.77 -19.08 6.02
C ILE A 380 8.47 -17.59 5.90
N GLU A 381 9.41 -16.72 6.31
CA GLU A 381 9.22 -15.26 6.34
C GLU A 381 8.93 -14.66 4.97
N HIS A 382 9.67 -15.01 3.93
CA HIS A 382 9.43 -14.49 2.57
C HIS A 382 8.00 -14.75 2.05
N VAL A 383 7.41 -15.92 2.40
CA VAL A 383 6.02 -16.23 2.04
C VAL A 383 5.04 -15.42 2.88
N VAL A 384 5.38 -15.10 4.13
CA VAL A 384 4.56 -14.20 4.99
C VAL A 384 4.56 -12.79 4.41
N ASP A 385 5.71 -12.29 3.96
CA ASP A 385 5.85 -10.96 3.37
C ASP A 385 5.07 -10.84 2.04
N GLU A 386 5.12 -11.89 1.21
CA GLU A 386 4.32 -11.92 -0.02
C GLU A 386 2.82 -11.98 0.28
N ALA A 387 2.41 -12.78 1.29
CA ALA A 387 1.02 -12.84 1.73
C ALA A 387 0.52 -11.50 2.31
N GLU A 388 1.38 -10.72 2.98
CA GLU A 388 1.07 -9.36 3.42
C GLU A 388 0.76 -8.46 2.23
N ARG A 389 1.64 -8.43 1.21
CA ARG A 389 1.43 -7.66 -0.01
C ARG A 389 0.14 -8.04 -0.72
N MET A 390 -0.12 -9.36 -0.86
CA MET A 390 -1.37 -9.85 -1.45
C MET A 390 -2.62 -9.36 -0.72
N ILE A 391 -2.61 -9.42 0.62
CA ILE A 391 -3.75 -8.97 1.43
C ILE A 391 -3.87 -7.45 1.32
N HIS A 392 -2.77 -6.70 1.33
CA HIS A 392 -2.79 -5.24 1.19
C HIS A 392 -3.42 -4.80 -0.13
N ASP A 393 -3.02 -5.42 -1.25
CA ASP A 393 -3.59 -5.14 -2.56
C ASP A 393 -5.09 -5.48 -2.59
N ALA A 394 -5.46 -6.65 -2.08
CA ALA A 394 -6.87 -7.05 -2.01
C ALA A 394 -7.72 -6.08 -1.17
N LEU A 395 -7.20 -5.60 -0.04
CA LEU A 395 -7.85 -4.60 0.81
C LEU A 395 -8.01 -3.27 0.07
N SER A 396 -6.96 -2.79 -0.60
CA SER A 396 -6.94 -1.53 -1.34
C SER A 396 -7.91 -1.55 -2.51
N VAL A 397 -7.94 -2.66 -3.26
CA VAL A 397 -8.84 -2.84 -4.41
C VAL A 397 -10.31 -2.94 -3.97
N VAL A 398 -10.60 -3.68 -2.89
CA VAL A 398 -11.95 -3.74 -2.32
C VAL A 398 -12.40 -2.37 -1.81
N LYS A 399 -11.52 -1.62 -1.12
CA LYS A 399 -11.77 -0.23 -0.71
C LYS A 399 -12.10 0.64 -1.92
N ALA A 400 -11.23 0.66 -2.94
CA ALA A 400 -11.43 1.46 -4.15
C ALA A 400 -12.75 1.13 -4.85
N THR A 401 -13.14 -0.16 -4.86
CA THR A 401 -14.42 -0.62 -5.43
C THR A 401 -15.62 -0.13 -4.63
N ILE A 402 -15.54 -0.07 -3.31
CA ILE A 402 -16.65 0.40 -2.45
C ILE A 402 -16.78 1.93 -2.51
N GLU A 403 -15.65 2.66 -2.56
CA GLU A 403 -15.64 4.12 -2.66
C GLU A 403 -16.13 4.61 -4.04
N LEU A 404 -15.80 3.88 -5.11
CA LEU A 404 -16.28 4.12 -6.48
C LEU A 404 -16.89 2.82 -7.05
N PRO A 405 -18.21 2.57 -6.86
CA PRO A 405 -18.83 1.27 -7.11
C PRO A 405 -19.08 0.98 -8.60
N TYR A 406 -17.98 0.94 -9.35
CA TYR A 406 -17.98 0.63 -10.78
C TYR A 406 -16.84 -0.34 -11.09
N VAL A 407 -17.14 -1.36 -11.87
CA VAL A 407 -16.18 -2.39 -12.31
C VAL A 407 -16.10 -2.48 -13.82
N LEU A 408 -14.99 -2.98 -14.31
CA LEU A 408 -14.65 -3.18 -15.70
C LEU A 408 -14.22 -4.64 -15.91
N PRO A 409 -14.40 -5.22 -17.10
CA PRO A 409 -13.83 -6.51 -17.44
C PRO A 409 -12.29 -6.40 -17.55
N GLY A 410 -11.57 -7.30 -16.88
CA GLY A 410 -10.11 -7.38 -16.91
C GLY A 410 -9.56 -8.17 -18.09
N GLY A 411 -8.33 -8.70 -17.95
CA GLY A 411 -7.70 -9.54 -18.97
C GLY A 411 -7.42 -8.82 -20.30
N GLY A 412 -7.28 -7.49 -20.27
CA GLY A 412 -7.03 -6.66 -21.44
C GLY A 412 -8.28 -6.31 -22.26
N ALA A 413 -9.47 -6.72 -21.82
CA ALA A 413 -10.75 -6.41 -22.50
C ALA A 413 -10.99 -4.91 -22.58
N THR A 414 -10.87 -4.23 -21.47
CA THR A 414 -11.11 -2.78 -21.38
C THR A 414 -10.11 -1.99 -22.21
N GLU A 415 -8.85 -2.37 -22.24
CA GLU A 415 -7.80 -1.70 -23.00
C GLU A 415 -8.03 -1.81 -24.52
N ILE A 416 -8.48 -2.95 -25.02
CA ILE A 416 -8.82 -3.15 -26.44
C ILE A 416 -10.04 -2.30 -26.81
N GLU A 417 -11.09 -2.28 -25.97
CA GLU A 417 -12.27 -1.47 -26.22
C GLU A 417 -11.94 0.03 -26.23
N LEU A 418 -11.10 0.48 -25.27
CA LEU A 418 -10.57 1.85 -25.26
C LEU A 418 -9.80 2.17 -26.54
N ALA A 419 -8.89 1.28 -26.96
CA ALA A 419 -8.09 1.46 -28.18
C ALA A 419 -8.97 1.61 -29.41
N LYS A 420 -10.00 0.77 -29.56
CA LYS A 420 -10.98 0.83 -30.65
C LYS A 420 -11.69 2.19 -30.69
N ARG A 421 -12.26 2.61 -29.55
CA ARG A 421 -13.02 3.87 -29.47
C ARG A 421 -12.14 5.10 -29.63
N LEU A 422 -10.88 5.06 -29.14
CA LEU A 422 -9.91 6.13 -29.34
C LEU A 422 -9.48 6.27 -30.80
N ARG A 423 -9.32 5.17 -31.55
CA ARG A 423 -9.04 5.24 -33.00
C ARG A 423 -10.20 5.90 -33.75
N THR A 424 -11.44 5.63 -33.36
CA THR A 424 -12.61 6.30 -33.92
C THR A 424 -12.60 7.79 -33.57
N PHE A 425 -12.29 8.15 -32.33
CA PHE A 425 -12.17 9.54 -31.90
C PHE A 425 -11.03 10.27 -32.61
N ALA A 426 -9.87 9.63 -32.81
CA ALA A 426 -8.72 10.21 -33.50
C ALA A 426 -9.09 10.75 -34.88
N ARG A 427 -9.91 10.01 -35.64
CA ARG A 427 -10.39 10.42 -36.99
C ARG A 427 -11.23 11.70 -36.94
N THR A 428 -11.85 12.05 -35.81
CA THR A 428 -12.62 13.28 -35.66
C THR A 428 -11.76 14.51 -35.37
N ILE A 429 -10.55 14.32 -34.87
CA ILE A 429 -9.62 15.41 -34.50
C ILE A 429 -8.80 15.89 -35.69
N GLY A 430 -8.31 14.97 -36.51
CA GLY A 430 -7.46 15.27 -37.67
C GLY A 430 -6.08 15.83 -37.32
N GLY A 431 -5.26 16.02 -38.35
CA GLY A 431 -3.93 16.62 -38.24
C GLY A 431 -2.90 15.77 -37.44
N ARG A 432 -1.84 16.42 -36.96
CA ARG A 432 -0.76 15.70 -36.24
C ARG A 432 -1.17 15.24 -34.84
N GLU A 433 -2.19 15.81 -34.24
CA GLU A 433 -2.73 15.36 -32.95
C GLU A 433 -3.46 14.02 -33.10
N GLN A 434 -4.07 13.75 -34.27
CA GLN A 434 -4.64 12.45 -34.61
C GLN A 434 -3.62 11.33 -34.46
N LEU A 435 -2.40 11.51 -35.02
CA LEU A 435 -1.33 10.52 -34.93
C LEU A 435 -0.96 10.20 -33.48
N ALA A 436 -0.93 11.22 -32.63
CA ALA A 436 -0.63 11.02 -31.20
C ALA A 436 -1.75 10.25 -30.49
N ILE A 437 -3.03 10.47 -30.84
CA ILE A 437 -4.17 9.72 -30.27
C ILE A 437 -4.18 8.27 -30.77
N GLU A 438 -3.84 8.04 -32.04
CA GLU A 438 -3.72 6.69 -32.60
C GLU A 438 -2.60 5.89 -31.93
N ILE A 439 -1.43 6.53 -31.69
CA ILE A 439 -0.35 5.92 -30.90
C ILE A 439 -0.80 5.62 -29.47
N TYR A 440 -1.51 6.55 -28.82
CA TYR A 440 -2.06 6.31 -27.50
C TYR A 440 -2.98 5.08 -27.45
N ALA A 441 -3.80 4.89 -28.45
CA ALA A 441 -4.62 3.69 -28.60
C ALA A 441 -3.77 2.42 -28.76
N ASN A 442 -2.65 2.49 -29.51
CA ASN A 442 -1.73 1.36 -29.65
C ASN A 442 -1.02 1.02 -28.34
N VAL A 443 -0.67 2.04 -27.54
CA VAL A 443 -0.09 1.84 -26.20
C VAL A 443 -1.00 1.04 -25.29
N LEU A 444 -2.30 1.30 -25.29
CA LEU A 444 -3.24 0.54 -24.43
C LEU A 444 -3.25 -0.95 -24.76
N GLU A 445 -3.06 -1.31 -26.02
CA GLU A 445 -3.00 -2.71 -26.44
C GLU A 445 -1.72 -3.45 -25.98
N ILE A 446 -0.73 -2.73 -25.42
CA ILE A 446 0.47 -3.37 -24.88
C ILE A 446 0.13 -4.27 -23.69
N ILE A 447 -0.93 -3.94 -22.93
CA ILE A 447 -1.32 -4.72 -21.75
C ILE A 447 -1.79 -6.12 -22.15
N PRO A 448 -2.85 -6.32 -22.96
CA PRO A 448 -3.24 -7.66 -23.39
C PRO A 448 -2.12 -8.36 -24.18
N LYS A 449 -1.32 -7.62 -24.96
CA LYS A 449 -0.15 -8.18 -25.65
C LYS A 449 0.88 -8.77 -24.68
N THR A 450 1.21 -8.04 -23.62
CA THR A 450 2.14 -8.50 -22.59
C THR A 450 1.58 -9.70 -21.82
N LEU A 451 0.28 -9.72 -21.52
CA LEU A 451 -0.37 -10.89 -20.90
C LEU A 451 -0.20 -12.15 -21.74
N VAL A 452 -0.39 -12.03 -23.05
CA VAL A 452 -0.21 -13.14 -24.02
C VAL A 452 1.25 -13.58 -24.09
N GLU A 453 2.19 -12.64 -24.18
CA GLU A 453 3.63 -12.90 -24.21
C GLU A 453 4.10 -13.64 -22.95
N ASN A 454 3.69 -13.17 -21.77
CA ASN A 454 4.04 -13.79 -20.49
C ASN A 454 3.42 -15.19 -20.32
N ALA A 455 2.29 -15.44 -20.99
CA ALA A 455 1.67 -16.77 -21.02
C ALA A 455 2.32 -17.72 -22.06
N GLY A 456 3.27 -17.23 -22.85
CA GLY A 456 3.99 -18.05 -23.86
C GLY A 456 3.24 -18.26 -25.18
N TYR A 457 2.20 -17.48 -25.44
CA TYR A 457 1.43 -17.54 -26.69
C TYR A 457 1.89 -16.51 -27.72
N ASN A 458 1.47 -16.68 -29.00
CA ASN A 458 1.72 -15.71 -30.05
C ASN A 458 0.81 -14.48 -29.88
N PRO A 459 1.38 -13.29 -29.57
CA PRO A 459 0.57 -12.09 -29.32
C PRO A 459 -0.12 -11.55 -30.57
N VAL A 460 0.46 -11.76 -31.76
CA VAL A 460 -0.09 -11.21 -33.02
C VAL A 460 -1.44 -11.83 -33.32
N ASP A 461 -1.51 -13.14 -33.32
CA ASP A 461 -2.74 -13.87 -33.68
C ASP A 461 -3.86 -13.60 -32.66
N LEU A 462 -3.54 -13.66 -31.36
CA LEU A 462 -4.53 -13.46 -30.30
C LEU A 462 -5.06 -12.04 -30.22
N ILE A 463 -4.22 -11.01 -30.44
CA ILE A 463 -4.69 -9.63 -30.45
C ILE A 463 -5.58 -9.34 -31.66
N VAL A 464 -5.28 -9.93 -32.84
CA VAL A 464 -6.15 -9.81 -34.01
C VAL A 464 -7.50 -10.47 -33.76
N GLU A 465 -7.52 -11.67 -33.17
CA GLU A 465 -8.75 -12.36 -32.81
C GLU A 465 -9.55 -11.56 -31.76
N LEU A 466 -8.90 -11.03 -30.75
CA LEU A 466 -9.53 -10.22 -29.71
C LEU A 466 -10.16 -8.94 -30.27
N ARG A 467 -9.45 -8.21 -31.15
CA ARG A 467 -10.00 -7.05 -31.87
C ARG A 467 -11.25 -7.42 -32.67
N SER A 468 -11.23 -8.57 -33.34
CA SER A 468 -12.41 -9.06 -34.09
C SER A 468 -13.61 -9.30 -33.19
N LYS A 469 -13.42 -9.83 -31.97
CA LYS A 469 -14.49 -9.99 -30.98
C LYS A 469 -15.10 -8.65 -30.57
N HIS A 470 -14.29 -7.62 -30.41
CA HIS A 470 -14.72 -6.27 -30.02
C HIS A 470 -15.46 -5.49 -31.14
N GLU A 471 -15.54 -6.00 -32.38
CA GLU A 471 -16.34 -5.34 -33.43
C GLU A 471 -17.86 -5.39 -33.12
N SER A 472 -18.33 -6.35 -32.33
CA SER A 472 -19.70 -6.40 -31.83
C SER A 472 -19.83 -5.70 -30.47
N GLU A 473 -21.03 -5.18 -30.16
CA GLU A 473 -21.31 -4.60 -28.83
C GLU A 473 -21.28 -5.65 -27.71
N GLU A 474 -21.59 -6.90 -28.01
CA GLU A 474 -21.52 -8.03 -27.08
C GLU A 474 -20.05 -8.41 -26.75
N GLY A 475 -19.10 -7.93 -27.53
CA GLY A 475 -17.68 -8.22 -27.38
C GLY A 475 -16.93 -7.41 -26.34
N ILE A 476 -17.54 -6.41 -25.70
CA ILE A 476 -16.90 -5.49 -24.75
C ILE A 476 -16.23 -6.24 -23.57
N SER A 477 -16.80 -7.36 -23.13
CA SER A 477 -16.30 -8.15 -22.01
C SER A 477 -15.23 -9.19 -22.40
N TYR A 478 -14.90 -9.30 -23.70
CA TYR A 478 -13.92 -10.27 -24.14
C TYR A 478 -12.49 -9.82 -23.85
N GLY A 479 -11.76 -10.59 -23.09
CA GLY A 479 -10.32 -10.44 -22.83
C GLY A 479 -9.56 -11.73 -23.12
N ILE A 480 -8.30 -11.80 -22.75
CA ILE A 480 -7.47 -12.99 -22.94
C ILE A 480 -7.64 -13.98 -21.78
N ASN A 481 -8.19 -15.13 -22.08
CA ASN A 481 -8.12 -16.28 -21.18
C ASN A 481 -6.74 -16.95 -21.36
N ILE A 482 -5.83 -16.63 -20.45
CA ILE A 482 -4.44 -17.09 -20.53
C ILE A 482 -4.25 -18.57 -20.25
N ASP A 483 -5.22 -19.25 -19.62
CA ASP A 483 -5.15 -20.71 -19.40
C ASP A 483 -5.53 -21.48 -20.66
N LEU A 484 -6.41 -20.91 -21.48
CA LEU A 484 -6.86 -21.50 -22.74
C LEU A 484 -6.16 -20.93 -23.98
N GLY A 485 -5.43 -19.81 -23.86
CA GLY A 485 -4.77 -19.14 -24.97
C GLY A 485 -5.75 -18.65 -26.03
N LYS A 486 -6.90 -18.08 -25.66
CA LYS A 486 -7.93 -17.57 -26.56
C LYS A 486 -8.75 -16.42 -25.93
N PRO A 487 -9.39 -15.57 -26.74
CA PRO A 487 -10.38 -14.62 -26.24
C PRO A 487 -11.56 -15.30 -25.55
N ASP A 488 -11.98 -14.79 -24.39
CA ASP A 488 -13.11 -15.31 -23.62
C ASP A 488 -13.81 -14.18 -22.85
N ASP A 489 -15.03 -14.43 -22.38
CA ASP A 489 -15.84 -13.45 -21.64
C ASP A 489 -15.33 -13.31 -20.18
N MET A 490 -14.62 -12.25 -19.89
CA MET A 490 -14.01 -11.98 -18.58
C MET A 490 -15.04 -11.77 -17.46
N GLU A 491 -16.23 -11.23 -17.78
CA GLU A 491 -17.30 -11.08 -16.78
C GLU A 491 -17.80 -12.46 -16.31
N LYS A 492 -18.00 -13.41 -17.23
CA LYS A 492 -18.42 -14.77 -16.90
C LYS A 492 -17.34 -15.52 -16.12
N LEU A 493 -16.09 -15.29 -16.47
CA LEU A 493 -14.95 -15.86 -15.74
C LEU A 493 -14.73 -15.19 -14.37
N GLY A 494 -15.34 -14.03 -14.15
CA GLY A 494 -15.21 -13.28 -12.90
C GLY A 494 -13.90 -12.52 -12.79
N VAL A 495 -13.24 -12.24 -13.91
CA VAL A 495 -12.03 -11.40 -13.98
C VAL A 495 -12.48 -9.94 -14.11
N LEU A 496 -12.57 -9.26 -12.98
CA LEU A 496 -13.10 -7.90 -12.86
C LEU A 496 -12.08 -6.98 -12.22
N GLU A 497 -12.00 -5.74 -12.71
CA GLU A 497 -11.13 -4.68 -12.19
C GLU A 497 -11.95 -3.45 -11.77
N PRO A 498 -11.58 -2.72 -10.69
CA PRO A 498 -12.24 -1.48 -10.36
C PRO A 498 -11.98 -0.39 -11.40
N LEU A 499 -13.00 0.39 -11.73
CA LEU A 499 -12.84 1.58 -12.59
C LEU A 499 -11.75 2.53 -12.08
N ALA A 500 -11.62 2.67 -10.76
CA ALA A 500 -10.63 3.54 -10.13
C ALA A 500 -9.19 3.15 -10.47
N VAL A 501 -8.87 1.84 -10.47
CA VAL A 501 -7.52 1.30 -10.72
C VAL A 501 -7.06 1.66 -12.13
N LEU A 502 -7.81 1.30 -13.16
CA LEU A 502 -7.42 1.57 -14.53
C LEU A 502 -7.43 3.07 -14.86
N THR A 503 -8.41 3.82 -14.33
CA THR A 503 -8.46 5.28 -14.51
C THR A 503 -7.22 5.97 -13.94
N GLN A 504 -6.80 5.58 -12.74
CA GLN A 504 -5.61 6.12 -12.09
C GLN A 504 -4.33 5.71 -12.85
N ALA A 505 -4.23 4.46 -13.28
CA ALA A 505 -3.06 3.96 -14.02
C ALA A 505 -2.85 4.74 -15.33
N ILE A 506 -3.90 4.91 -16.13
CA ILE A 506 -3.83 5.67 -17.39
C ILE A 506 -3.52 7.14 -17.12
N GLN A 507 -4.09 7.73 -16.06
CA GLN A 507 -3.84 9.12 -15.70
C GLN A 507 -2.38 9.34 -15.31
N SER A 508 -1.87 8.61 -14.33
CA SER A 508 -0.51 8.77 -13.81
C SER A 508 0.54 8.52 -14.91
N ALA A 509 0.34 7.46 -15.72
CA ALA A 509 1.19 7.16 -16.86
C ALA A 509 1.24 8.31 -17.88
N THR A 510 0.08 8.87 -18.24
CA THR A 510 -0.01 9.96 -19.21
C THR A 510 0.61 11.26 -18.69
N GLU A 511 0.39 11.58 -17.41
CA GLU A 511 0.93 12.80 -16.78
C GLU A 511 2.45 12.76 -16.76
N VAL A 512 3.07 11.66 -16.35
CA VAL A 512 4.52 11.52 -16.29
C VAL A 512 5.14 11.44 -17.68
N ALA A 513 4.55 10.70 -18.60
CA ALA A 513 5.01 10.70 -19.99
C ALA A 513 5.00 12.12 -20.60
N ALA A 514 3.94 12.87 -20.33
CA ALA A 514 3.81 14.27 -20.77
C ALA A 514 4.86 15.20 -20.15
N MET A 515 5.20 14.98 -18.87
CA MET A 515 6.25 15.75 -18.19
C MET A 515 7.63 15.45 -18.80
N ILE A 516 7.97 14.18 -18.97
CA ILE A 516 9.27 13.75 -19.53
C ILE A 516 9.45 14.24 -20.97
N LEU A 517 8.40 14.18 -21.80
CA LEU A 517 8.46 14.67 -23.18
C LEU A 517 8.74 16.17 -23.32
N LYS A 518 8.45 16.97 -22.29
CA LYS A 518 8.70 18.41 -22.29
C LYS A 518 10.11 18.80 -21.86
N ILE A 519 10.89 17.84 -21.35
CA ILE A 519 12.25 18.11 -20.86
C ILE A 519 13.19 18.13 -22.06
N ASP A 520 13.80 19.28 -22.32
CA ASP A 520 14.81 19.49 -23.36
C ASP A 520 16.21 19.77 -22.80
N ASP A 521 16.35 19.90 -21.49
CA ASP A 521 17.60 20.16 -20.80
C ASP A 521 17.64 19.45 -19.45
N VAL A 522 18.65 18.63 -19.21
CA VAL A 522 18.88 17.95 -17.94
C VAL A 522 20.18 18.44 -17.34
N ILE A 523 20.09 19.06 -16.17
CA ILE A 523 21.20 19.59 -15.41
C ILE A 523 21.32 18.74 -14.13
N ALA A 524 22.28 17.84 -14.07
CA ALA A 524 22.58 17.09 -12.88
C ALA A 524 23.65 17.82 -12.05
N ALA A 525 23.28 18.31 -10.85
CA ALA A 525 24.27 18.84 -9.91
C ALA A 525 25.20 17.69 -9.48
N SER A 526 26.52 17.92 -9.49
CA SER A 526 27.47 16.96 -8.92
C SER A 526 27.06 16.66 -7.48
N GLY A 527 26.82 15.40 -7.17
CA GLY A 527 26.58 14.99 -5.79
C GLY A 527 27.72 15.49 -4.91
N LEU A 528 27.37 16.12 -3.80
CA LEU A 528 28.34 16.37 -2.74
C LEU A 528 28.94 15.00 -2.40
N SER A 529 30.20 14.77 -2.81
CA SER A 529 30.98 13.63 -2.34
C SER A 529 30.83 13.65 -0.82
N LYS A 530 30.26 12.60 -0.23
CA LYS A 530 30.32 12.38 1.20
C LYS A 530 31.79 12.49 1.57
N GLY A 531 32.17 13.58 2.26
CA GLY A 531 33.53 13.76 2.73
C GLY A 531 33.93 12.48 3.45
N ARG A 532 34.97 11.83 2.97
CA ARG A 532 35.76 10.93 3.78
C ARG A 532 36.28 11.78 4.92
N GLY A 533 35.64 11.67 6.07
CA GLY A 533 36.27 12.05 7.32
C GLY A 533 37.44 11.10 7.55
N ASP A 534 38.63 11.69 7.59
CA ASP A 534 39.83 11.06 8.15
C ASP A 534 39.61 10.69 9.61
#